data_91143d3f801c380ee868a28f635a4268
#
_entry.id   91143d3f801c380ee868a28f635a4268
#
_cell.length_a   1.000
_cell.length_b   1.000
_cell.length_c   1.000
_cell.angle_alpha   90.00
_cell.angle_beta   90.00
_cell.angle_gamma   90.00
#
_symmetry.space_group_name_H-M   'P 1'
#
loop_
_entity.id
_entity.type
_entity.pdbx_description
1 polymer ?
#
loop_
_entity_poly.entity_id
_entity_poly.type
_entity_poly.pdbx_seq_one_letter_code
_entity_poly.pdbx_strand_id
1 'polypeptide(L)'
;LEVGILPGNHEGMAEIGFLVDKYGAKNLHGYTFKKGNVGIFGCGYSNVGIHQLNEEDVFKTLKKAHDSLTDVKKKIMVTHTHPEGSVIGLGMFPGSEGIKKAINTFNPEVHICGHIHETEGIEEKIGQTRVINVGRKGKIFEF
;
A
#
# COMPACT_ATOMS: atom_id res chain seq x y z
N LEU A 1 9.94 -3.71 -18.05
CA LEU A 1 8.94 -3.22 -17.09
C LEU A 1 9.12 -3.93 -15.74
N GLU A 2 9.25 -3.16 -14.67
CA GLU A 2 9.29 -3.71 -13.30
C GLU A 2 7.88 -3.74 -12.73
N VAL A 3 7.50 -4.87 -12.13
CA VAL A 3 6.18 -5.08 -11.54
C VAL A 3 6.34 -5.39 -10.05
N GLY A 4 5.75 -4.55 -9.20
CA GLY A 4 5.61 -4.82 -7.78
C GLY A 4 4.22 -5.37 -7.48
N ILE A 5 4.14 -6.37 -6.60
CA ILE A 5 2.88 -7.00 -6.19
C ILE A 5 2.81 -7.14 -4.67
N LEU A 6 1.61 -7.10 -4.15
CA LEU A 6 1.31 -7.44 -2.76
C LEU A 6 -0.03 -8.17 -2.66
N PRO A 7 -0.24 -9.01 -1.62
CA PRO A 7 -1.49 -9.73 -1.47
C PRO A 7 -2.63 -8.80 -1.03
N GLY A 8 -3.83 -9.09 -1.51
CA GLY A 8 -5.07 -8.56 -0.95
C GLY A 8 -5.54 -9.38 0.26
N ASN A 9 -6.82 -9.31 0.55
CA ASN A 9 -7.42 -10.05 1.67
C ASN A 9 -7.87 -11.48 1.29
N HIS A 10 -7.74 -11.88 0.03
CA HIS A 10 -8.07 -13.20 -0.48
C HIS A 10 -6.84 -14.04 -0.83
N GLU A 11 -5.71 -13.41 -1.10
CA GLU A 11 -4.46 -14.08 -1.50
C GLU A 11 -3.52 -14.27 -0.31
N GLY A 12 -2.78 -15.38 -0.32
CA GLY A 12 -1.70 -15.65 0.62
C GLY A 12 -0.31 -15.43 0.02
N MET A 13 0.73 -15.67 0.83
CA MET A 13 2.11 -15.54 0.36
C MET A 13 2.50 -16.60 -0.67
N ALA A 14 1.81 -17.73 -0.73
CA ALA A 14 2.09 -18.75 -1.73
C ALA A 14 1.79 -18.27 -3.15
N GLU A 15 0.67 -17.57 -3.34
CA GLU A 15 0.30 -16.98 -4.62
C GLU A 15 1.27 -15.88 -5.04
N ILE A 16 1.70 -15.05 -4.09
CA ILE A 16 2.71 -14.01 -4.34
C ILE A 16 4.05 -14.64 -4.73
N GLY A 17 4.48 -15.68 -3.99
CA GLY A 17 5.72 -16.41 -4.30
C GLY A 17 5.70 -17.01 -5.71
N PHE A 18 4.58 -17.62 -6.11
CA PHE A 18 4.40 -18.15 -7.45
C PHE A 18 4.55 -17.07 -8.54
N LEU A 19 3.94 -15.89 -8.35
CA LEU A 19 4.03 -14.80 -9.32
C LEU A 19 5.44 -14.20 -9.39
N VAL A 20 6.12 -14.10 -8.26
CA VAL A 20 7.53 -13.68 -8.19
C VAL A 20 8.41 -14.63 -8.98
N ASP A 21 8.29 -15.94 -8.72
CA ASP A 21 9.14 -16.95 -9.34
C ASP A 21 8.86 -17.09 -10.84
N LYS A 22 7.60 -17.06 -11.24
CA LYS A 22 7.19 -17.28 -12.62
C LYS A 22 7.37 -16.08 -13.53
N TYR A 23 7.11 -14.86 -13.01
CA TYR A 23 7.04 -13.65 -13.83
C TYR A 23 8.11 -12.60 -13.47
N GLY A 24 8.95 -12.87 -12.48
CA GLY A 24 9.96 -11.92 -12.03
C GLY A 24 9.37 -10.67 -11.35
N ALA A 25 8.15 -10.76 -10.83
CA ALA A 25 7.56 -9.69 -10.06
C ALA A 25 8.30 -9.49 -8.73
N LYS A 26 8.20 -8.31 -8.15
CA LYS A 26 8.79 -8.00 -6.83
C LYS A 26 7.71 -7.99 -5.77
N ASN A 27 7.90 -8.80 -4.71
CA ASN A 27 7.01 -8.75 -3.55
C ASN A 27 7.19 -7.44 -2.81
N LEU A 28 6.11 -6.67 -2.64
CA LEU A 28 6.11 -5.42 -1.90
C LEU A 28 5.67 -5.56 -0.44
N HIS A 29 5.16 -6.72 -0.03
CA HIS A 29 4.71 -6.91 1.35
C HIS A 29 5.90 -6.94 2.32
N GLY A 30 6.16 -5.84 2.99
CA GLY A 30 7.31 -5.66 3.89
C GLY A 30 8.65 -5.44 3.18
N TYR A 31 8.62 -5.19 1.88
CA TYR A 31 9.79 -4.92 1.06
C TYR A 31 9.64 -3.61 0.28
N THR A 32 10.74 -3.23 -0.32
CA THR A 32 10.82 -1.99 -1.09
C THR A 32 11.61 -2.21 -2.38
N PHE A 33 11.36 -1.37 -3.33
CA PHE A 33 12.29 -1.16 -4.44
C PHE A 33 12.34 0.32 -4.81
N LYS A 34 13.41 0.73 -5.47
CA LYS A 34 13.56 2.11 -5.93
C LYS A 34 13.91 2.16 -7.40
N LYS A 35 13.48 3.23 -8.04
CA LYS A 35 13.87 3.58 -9.40
C LYS A 35 14.23 5.07 -9.45
N GLY A 36 15.49 5.35 -9.74
CA GLY A 36 16.00 6.71 -9.64
C GLY A 36 15.82 7.28 -8.23
N ASN A 37 15.14 8.40 -8.13
CA ASN A 37 14.87 9.10 -6.86
C ASN A 37 13.56 8.70 -6.18
N VAL A 38 12.82 7.74 -6.75
CA VAL A 38 11.53 7.28 -6.24
C VAL A 38 11.70 5.94 -5.54
N GLY A 39 11.27 5.86 -4.29
CA GLY A 39 11.19 4.63 -3.51
C GLY A 39 9.75 4.19 -3.34
N ILE A 40 9.50 2.89 -3.50
CA ILE A 40 8.18 2.27 -3.35
C ILE A 40 8.28 1.24 -2.23
N PHE A 41 7.36 1.29 -1.29
CA PHE A 41 7.27 0.34 -0.18
C PHE A 41 5.81 0.00 0.10
N GLY A 42 5.56 -1.15 0.70
CA GLY A 42 4.17 -1.55 0.85
C GLY A 42 3.90 -2.62 1.90
N CYS A 43 2.60 -2.80 2.13
CA CYS A 43 2.04 -3.84 2.99
C CYS A 43 0.74 -4.35 2.37
N GLY A 44 0.68 -5.64 2.11
CA GLY A 44 -0.54 -6.32 1.68
C GLY A 44 -1.45 -6.70 2.85
N TYR A 45 -2.40 -7.57 2.54
CA TYR A 45 -3.47 -8.02 3.43
C TYR A 45 -4.45 -6.91 3.81
N SER A 46 -5.36 -7.24 4.73
CA SER A 46 -6.36 -6.31 5.22
C SER A 46 -6.57 -6.53 6.72
N ASN A 47 -7.34 -5.64 7.34
CA ASN A 47 -7.86 -5.83 8.68
C ASN A 47 -9.18 -6.63 8.70
N VAL A 48 -9.65 -7.07 7.54
CA VAL A 48 -10.83 -7.92 7.36
C VAL A 48 -10.56 -9.02 6.34
N GLY A 49 -11.37 -10.09 6.35
CA GLY A 49 -11.28 -11.18 5.37
C GLY A 49 -10.50 -12.38 5.89
N ILE A 50 -10.08 -13.25 4.96
CA ILE A 50 -9.40 -14.51 5.29
C ILE A 50 -7.96 -14.27 5.73
N HIS A 51 -7.25 -13.39 5.02
CA HIS A 51 -5.88 -13.04 5.34
C HIS A 51 -5.83 -11.65 5.98
N GLN A 52 -5.72 -11.66 7.31
CA GLN A 52 -5.73 -10.44 8.12
C GLN A 52 -4.37 -10.20 8.77
N LEU A 53 -4.07 -8.93 8.98
CA LEU A 53 -3.02 -8.46 9.87
C LEU A 53 -3.63 -7.57 10.94
N ASN A 54 -3.12 -7.67 12.18
CA ASN A 54 -3.45 -6.69 13.20
C ASN A 54 -2.75 -5.34 12.89
N GLU A 55 -3.24 -4.27 13.46
CA GLU A 55 -2.81 -2.91 13.14
C GLU A 55 -1.34 -2.64 13.51
N GLU A 56 -0.86 -3.29 14.56
CA GLU A 56 0.55 -3.19 14.95
C GLU A 56 1.47 -3.85 13.91
N ASP A 57 1.08 -5.02 13.40
CA ASP A 57 1.85 -5.74 12.37
C ASP A 57 1.80 -5.01 11.02
N VAL A 58 0.68 -4.37 10.68
CA VAL A 58 0.58 -3.49 9.51
C VAL A 58 1.62 -2.37 9.61
N PHE A 59 1.66 -1.67 10.72
CA PHE A 59 2.62 -0.58 10.93
C PHE A 59 4.06 -1.07 10.92
N LYS A 60 4.37 -2.18 11.61
CA LYS A 60 5.72 -2.78 11.65
C LYS A 60 6.19 -3.22 10.26
N THR A 61 5.30 -3.80 9.47
CA THR A 61 5.60 -4.24 8.10
C THR A 61 5.94 -3.03 7.21
N LEU A 62 5.13 -1.97 7.27
CA LEU A 62 5.39 -0.73 6.55
C LEU A 62 6.68 -0.04 7.01
N LYS A 63 6.94 -0.03 8.32
CA LYS A 63 8.16 0.53 8.89
C LYS A 63 9.40 -0.22 8.41
N LYS A 64 9.38 -1.55 8.44
CA LYS A 64 10.47 -2.40 7.94
C LYS A 64 10.79 -2.06 6.48
N ALA A 65 9.78 -1.99 5.63
CA ALA A 65 9.95 -1.65 4.23
C ALA A 65 10.46 -0.21 4.05
N HIS A 66 9.88 0.76 4.74
CA HIS A 66 10.29 2.16 4.71
C HIS A 66 11.74 2.35 5.15
N ASP A 67 12.16 1.71 6.24
CA ASP A 67 13.52 1.86 6.79
C ASP A 67 14.60 1.28 5.86
N SER A 68 14.21 0.43 4.91
CA SER A 68 15.10 -0.09 3.87
C SER A 68 15.29 0.88 2.69
N LEU A 69 14.49 1.94 2.61
CA LEU A 69 14.64 2.97 1.58
C LEU A 69 15.77 3.93 1.93
N THR A 70 16.77 4.01 1.06
CA THR A 70 17.89 4.94 1.17
C THR A 70 18.03 5.76 -0.10
N ASP A 71 18.47 7.02 0.04
CA ASP A 71 18.80 7.90 -1.09
C ASP A 71 17.63 8.10 -2.07
N VAL A 72 16.42 8.25 -1.55
CA VAL A 72 15.23 8.58 -2.34
C VAL A 72 14.71 9.96 -1.96
N LYS A 73 14.23 10.70 -2.95
CA LYS A 73 13.61 12.02 -2.75
C LYS A 73 12.10 11.92 -2.62
N LYS A 74 11.50 10.91 -3.21
CA LYS A 74 10.05 10.69 -3.21
C LYS A 74 9.72 9.29 -2.77
N LYS A 75 8.69 9.16 -1.96
CA LYS A 75 8.23 7.88 -1.41
C LYS A 75 6.79 7.63 -1.81
N ILE A 76 6.55 6.43 -2.31
CA ILE A 76 5.21 5.92 -2.64
C ILE A 76 4.92 4.75 -1.70
N MET A 77 3.85 4.86 -0.95
CA MET A 77 3.35 3.78 -0.12
C MET A 77 2.21 3.05 -0.84
N VAL A 78 2.26 1.73 -0.87
CA VAL A 78 1.23 0.89 -1.49
C VAL A 78 0.66 -0.07 -0.46
N THR A 79 -0.65 -0.08 -0.31
CA THR A 79 -1.36 -1.02 0.57
C THR A 79 -2.61 -1.57 -0.12
N HIS A 80 -3.13 -2.68 0.36
CA HIS A 80 -4.42 -3.17 -0.12
C HIS A 80 -5.56 -2.33 0.48
N THR A 81 -5.55 -2.11 1.79
CA THR A 81 -6.60 -1.42 2.55
C THR A 81 -6.33 0.09 2.61
N HIS A 82 -7.39 0.88 2.76
CA HIS A 82 -7.34 2.33 2.98
C HIS A 82 -7.02 2.68 4.45
N PRO A 83 -6.56 3.92 4.73
CA PRO A 83 -6.31 4.36 6.10
C PRO A 83 -7.62 4.61 6.85
N GLU A 84 -7.58 4.43 8.16
CA GLU A 84 -8.71 4.73 9.06
C GLU A 84 -9.11 6.21 8.94
N GLY A 85 -10.42 6.46 8.94
CA GLY A 85 -11.00 7.81 8.84
C GLY A 85 -10.99 8.42 7.43
N SER A 86 -10.49 7.68 6.43
CA SER A 86 -10.50 8.11 5.03
C SER A 86 -11.92 8.15 4.46
N VAL A 87 -12.20 9.13 3.58
CA VAL A 87 -13.45 9.18 2.80
C VAL A 87 -13.64 7.98 1.87
N ILE A 88 -12.55 7.29 1.55
CA ILE A 88 -12.56 6.04 0.77
C ILE A 88 -13.42 4.96 1.44
N GLY A 89 -13.47 4.94 2.76
CA GLY A 89 -14.29 4.01 3.53
C GLY A 89 -15.77 4.35 3.60
N LEU A 90 -16.22 5.49 3.06
CA LEU A 90 -17.62 5.97 3.08
C LEU A 90 -18.24 6.04 4.49
N GLY A 91 -17.42 6.06 5.54
CA GLY A 91 -17.89 5.97 6.92
C GLY A 91 -18.50 4.61 7.31
N MET A 92 -18.48 3.63 6.42
CA MET A 92 -19.05 2.28 6.64
C MET A 92 -17.98 1.18 6.71
N PHE A 93 -16.93 1.31 5.91
CA PHE A 93 -15.85 0.34 5.86
C PHE A 93 -14.71 0.77 6.76
N PRO A 94 -14.32 -0.06 7.73
CA PRO A 94 -13.22 0.28 8.62
C PRO A 94 -11.90 0.32 7.85
N GLY A 95 -11.19 1.43 7.96
CA GLY A 95 -9.82 1.54 7.47
C GLY A 95 -8.80 1.03 8.49
N SER A 96 -7.54 1.09 8.14
CA SER A 96 -6.43 0.63 8.98
C SER A 96 -5.82 1.80 9.77
N GLU A 97 -5.79 1.66 11.10
CA GLU A 97 -5.07 2.57 12.00
C GLU A 97 -3.55 2.50 11.77
N GLY A 98 -3.04 1.30 11.50
CA GLY A 98 -1.62 1.10 11.20
C GLY A 98 -1.18 1.84 9.94
N ILE A 99 -2.01 1.86 8.89
CA ILE A 99 -1.77 2.61 7.67
C ILE A 99 -1.82 4.12 7.93
N LYS A 100 -2.82 4.60 8.67
CA LYS A 100 -2.92 6.01 9.06
C LYS A 100 -1.69 6.47 9.84
N LYS A 101 -1.26 5.66 10.81
CA LYS A 101 -0.04 5.92 11.57
C LYS A 101 1.20 5.98 10.65
N ALA A 102 1.30 5.08 9.68
CA ALA A 102 2.39 5.06 8.71
C ALA A 102 2.42 6.32 7.83
N ILE A 103 1.26 6.77 7.34
CA ILE A 103 1.15 8.02 6.59
C ILE A 103 1.69 9.19 7.42
N ASN A 104 1.25 9.32 8.66
CA ASN A 104 1.64 10.41 9.56
C ASN A 104 3.12 10.34 9.97
N THR A 105 3.69 9.14 10.03
CA THR A 105 5.10 8.94 10.45
C THR A 105 6.06 9.10 9.29
N PHE A 106 5.74 8.55 8.11
CA PHE A 106 6.67 8.46 6.99
C PHE A 106 6.45 9.54 5.93
N ASN A 107 5.31 10.20 5.93
CA ASN A 107 4.93 11.28 5.00
C ASN A 107 5.24 10.93 3.54
N PRO A 108 4.71 9.81 2.99
CA PRO A 108 4.89 9.51 1.58
C PRO A 108 4.20 10.59 0.72
N GLU A 109 4.72 10.87 -0.47
CA GLU A 109 4.07 11.77 -1.42
C GLU A 109 2.72 11.23 -1.88
N VAL A 110 2.68 9.91 -2.11
CA VAL A 110 1.46 9.22 -2.56
C VAL A 110 1.27 7.95 -1.75
N HIS A 111 0.04 7.70 -1.35
CA HIS A 111 -0.43 6.42 -0.84
C HIS A 111 -1.47 5.85 -1.81
N ILE A 112 -1.19 4.66 -2.31
CA ILE A 112 -2.05 3.94 -3.24
C ILE A 112 -2.71 2.79 -2.47
N CYS A 113 -4.04 2.71 -2.55
CA CYS A 113 -4.82 1.60 -2.00
C CYS A 113 -5.90 1.12 -2.98
N GLY A 114 -6.61 0.08 -2.59
CA GLY A 114 -7.73 -0.51 -3.33
C GLY A 114 -8.83 -0.97 -2.37
N HIS A 115 -9.21 -2.23 -2.45
CA HIS A 115 -10.15 -2.97 -1.59
C HIS A 115 -11.62 -2.51 -1.70
N ILE A 116 -11.94 -1.25 -1.54
CA ILE A 116 -13.32 -0.73 -1.60
C ILE A 116 -13.64 -0.35 -3.03
N HIS A 117 -14.38 -1.22 -3.74
CA HIS A 117 -14.67 -1.04 -5.16
C HIS A 117 -15.57 0.17 -5.44
N GLU A 118 -16.46 0.49 -4.49
CA GLU A 118 -17.43 1.58 -4.59
C GLU A 118 -16.78 2.96 -4.62
N THR A 119 -15.53 3.06 -4.16
CA THR A 119 -14.78 4.32 -4.10
C THR A 119 -13.60 4.36 -5.04
N GLU A 120 -13.61 3.54 -6.08
CA GLU A 120 -12.60 3.57 -7.13
C GLU A 120 -12.43 4.97 -7.72
N GLY A 121 -11.21 5.47 -7.75
CA GLY A 121 -10.86 6.79 -8.26
C GLY A 121 -10.98 7.92 -7.24
N ILE A 122 -11.52 7.68 -6.05
CA ILE A 122 -11.56 8.71 -5.00
C ILE A 122 -10.15 9.00 -4.50
N GLU A 123 -9.86 10.28 -4.41
CA GLU A 123 -8.59 10.83 -3.95
C GLU A 123 -8.83 11.87 -2.86
N GLU A 124 -7.99 11.87 -1.84
CA GLU A 124 -7.99 12.86 -0.77
C GLU A 124 -6.56 13.21 -0.34
N LYS A 125 -6.42 14.22 0.50
CA LYS A 125 -5.16 14.57 1.16
C LYS A 125 -5.24 14.26 2.65
N ILE A 126 -4.28 13.48 3.15
CA ILE A 126 -4.08 13.26 4.58
C ILE A 126 -2.71 13.83 4.93
N GLY A 127 -2.68 14.94 5.68
CA GLY A 127 -1.46 15.71 5.85
C GLY A 127 -0.94 16.21 4.49
N GLN A 128 0.28 15.83 4.12
CA GLN A 128 0.88 16.13 2.81
C GLN A 128 0.73 14.98 1.80
N THR A 129 0.22 13.84 2.24
CA THR A 129 0.11 12.64 1.41
C THR A 129 -1.14 12.67 0.55
N ARG A 130 -0.99 12.46 -0.75
CA ARG A 130 -2.11 12.15 -1.65
C ARG A 130 -2.49 10.69 -1.46
N VAL A 131 -3.71 10.44 -1.01
CA VAL A 131 -4.28 9.10 -0.82
C VAL A 131 -5.28 8.83 -1.92
N ILE A 132 -5.10 7.72 -2.65
CA ILE A 132 -5.99 7.39 -3.77
C ILE A 132 -6.33 5.90 -3.78
N ASN A 133 -7.63 5.62 -3.96
CA ASN A 133 -8.12 4.30 -4.30
C ASN A 133 -8.06 4.10 -5.81
N VAL A 134 -7.08 3.37 -6.30
CA VAL A 134 -6.87 3.17 -7.74
C VAL A 134 -7.83 2.13 -8.35
N GLY A 135 -8.45 1.31 -7.50
CA GLY A 135 -9.39 0.28 -7.94
C GLY A 135 -8.81 -0.62 -9.02
N ARG A 136 -9.65 -1.01 -9.99
CA ARG A 136 -9.25 -1.84 -11.14
C ARG A 136 -8.78 -1.03 -12.35
N LYS A 137 -9.14 0.24 -12.43
CA LYS A 137 -8.75 1.11 -13.55
C LYS A 137 -7.30 1.53 -13.48
N GLY A 138 -6.73 1.53 -12.28
CA GLY A 138 -5.36 1.97 -12.07
C GLY A 138 -5.18 3.47 -12.20
N LYS A 139 -3.96 3.92 -12.02
CA LYS A 139 -3.58 5.34 -12.12
C LYS A 139 -2.13 5.45 -12.61
N ILE A 140 -1.87 6.44 -13.45
CA ILE A 140 -0.51 6.83 -13.84
C ILE A 140 -0.08 8.00 -12.96
N PHE A 141 1.11 7.91 -12.41
CA PHE A 141 1.76 8.97 -11.65
C PHE A 141 3.07 9.36 -12.34
N GLU A 142 3.31 10.65 -12.47
CA GLU A 142 4.56 11.23 -12.96
C GLU A 142 5.24 11.99 -11.82
N PHE A 143 6.54 11.80 -11.66
CA PHE A 143 7.35 12.38 -10.58
C PHE A 143 8.60 13.09 -11.10
#